data_e12d277d6003bcd9b689bfb39eae0157
#
_entry.id   e12d277d6003bcd9b689bfb39eae0157
#
_cell.length_a   1.000
_cell.length_b   1.000
_cell.length_c   1.000
_cell.angle_alpha   90.00
_cell.angle_beta   90.00
_cell.angle_gamma   90.00
#
_symmetry.space_group_name_H-M   'P 1'
#
loop_
_entity.id
_entity.type
_entity.pdbx_description
1 polymer ?
#
loop_
_entity_poly.entity_id
_entity_poly.type
_entity_poly.pdbx_seq_one_letter_code
_entity_poly.pdbx_strand_id
1 'polypeptide(L)'
;MRDLPFGLIRVLGDDNHAVGPWIPQVSPETLRRGLRAMMLTRIFDDRLFRAHRQGKTSFYMKSTGEEAIGAAQSMMLGAGDMCFPTYRALSWLMARQYPLVDLVNQIFSNECDPLKGRQLPILYSARKYGFYSLSGNVGSRFGHAVGWAMASAYRNDDRIALAYIGEGTTAEGDFHEALTFASVYHAPCILCVTNNQWAISSFSGIAGGDETTFAAKAIAYGIPGLRVDGNDFLAILAATAWAAERARSNRGATLIELYTYRAAGHSTSDDPTKYRPAEEPLIWPLGDPIARLRDHLVVSGEWDGARHATLEEELIATVRAATKEAERVGTLGKSKPPVSEMFEGVFKAPDWRLVEQRRELES
;
A
#
# COMPACT_ATOMS: atom_id res chain seq x y z
N MET A 1 7.10 -16.93 -20.67
CA MET A 1 5.97 -16.72 -19.74
C MET A 1 5.78 -17.84 -18.71
N ARG A 2 6.15 -19.10 -19.05
CA ARG A 2 5.97 -20.23 -18.11
C ARG A 2 6.79 -20.12 -16.81
N ASP A 3 7.93 -19.42 -16.85
CA ASP A 3 8.85 -19.31 -15.71
C ASP A 3 8.65 -18.05 -14.86
N LEU A 4 7.80 -17.10 -15.31
CA LEU A 4 7.58 -15.83 -14.61
C LEU A 4 7.02 -15.97 -13.19
N PRO A 5 6.17 -16.96 -12.89
CA PRO A 5 5.69 -17.17 -11.51
C PRO A 5 6.77 -17.68 -10.55
N PHE A 6 7.84 -18.27 -11.05
CA PHE A 6 8.89 -18.89 -10.24
C PHE A 6 10.17 -18.05 -10.16
N GLY A 7 10.58 -17.43 -11.28
CA GLY A 7 11.74 -16.56 -11.34
C GLY A 7 11.45 -15.17 -10.77
N LEU A 8 12.43 -14.59 -10.04
CA LEU A 8 12.30 -13.25 -9.51
C LEU A 8 12.62 -12.20 -10.59
N ILE A 9 11.63 -11.39 -10.95
CA ILE A 9 11.81 -10.25 -11.85
C ILE A 9 12.55 -9.17 -11.08
N ARG A 10 13.77 -8.84 -11.50
CA ARG A 10 14.62 -7.75 -11.01
C ARG A 10 15.05 -6.90 -12.20
N VAL A 11 15.21 -5.60 -11.97
CA VAL A 11 15.75 -4.64 -12.93
C VAL A 11 17.06 -4.04 -12.41
N LEU A 12 17.14 -3.72 -11.13
CA LEU A 12 18.36 -3.19 -10.52
C LEU A 12 19.34 -4.33 -10.22
N GLY A 13 20.49 -4.30 -10.88
CA GLY A 13 21.64 -5.16 -10.58
C GLY A 13 22.28 -4.81 -9.25
N ASP A 14 23.23 -5.65 -8.81
CA ASP A 14 23.98 -5.42 -7.56
C ASP A 14 24.92 -4.21 -7.64
N ASP A 15 25.22 -3.74 -8.85
CA ASP A 15 25.95 -2.51 -9.15
C ASP A 15 25.05 -1.27 -9.32
N ASN A 16 23.77 -1.40 -9.02
CA ASN A 16 22.73 -0.39 -9.14
C ASN A 16 22.41 0.07 -10.58
N HIS A 17 22.95 -0.57 -11.61
CA HIS A 17 22.54 -0.33 -13.00
C HIS A 17 21.27 -1.11 -13.33
N ALA A 18 20.46 -0.51 -14.24
CA ALA A 18 19.27 -1.20 -14.76
C ALA A 18 19.68 -2.24 -15.80
N VAL A 19 19.24 -3.49 -15.64
CA VAL A 19 19.60 -4.63 -16.50
C VAL A 19 18.38 -5.49 -16.87
N GLY A 20 18.52 -6.27 -17.94
CA GLY A 20 17.53 -7.26 -18.35
C GLY A 20 16.37 -6.71 -19.18
N PRO A 21 15.38 -7.57 -19.49
CA PRO A 21 14.32 -7.24 -20.44
C PRO A 21 13.16 -6.44 -19.84
N TRP A 22 13.16 -6.23 -18.53
CA TRP A 22 12.09 -5.53 -17.80
C TRP A 22 12.42 -4.07 -17.50
N ILE A 23 13.43 -3.47 -18.13
CA ILE A 23 13.76 -2.04 -17.92
C ILE A 23 12.57 -1.17 -18.34
N PRO A 24 11.93 -0.42 -17.40
CA PRO A 24 10.80 0.41 -17.74
C PRO A 24 11.22 1.65 -18.52
N GLN A 25 10.40 2.08 -19.47
CA GLN A 25 10.58 3.34 -20.19
C GLN A 25 9.96 4.47 -19.34
N VAL A 26 10.74 5.01 -18.41
CA VAL A 26 10.29 6.08 -17.51
C VAL A 26 11.34 7.20 -17.47
N SER A 27 10.88 8.43 -17.22
CA SER A 27 11.78 9.57 -17.09
C SER A 27 12.52 9.55 -15.74
N PRO A 28 13.72 10.14 -15.67
CA PRO A 28 14.42 10.36 -14.40
C PRO A 28 13.56 11.13 -13.38
N GLU A 29 12.69 12.03 -13.85
CA GLU A 29 11.76 12.75 -12.99
C GLU A 29 10.77 11.80 -12.27
N THR A 30 10.29 10.79 -12.95
CA THR A 30 9.42 9.75 -12.34
C THR A 30 10.17 9.02 -11.23
N LEU A 31 11.44 8.68 -11.43
CA LEU A 31 12.27 8.03 -10.43
C LEU A 31 12.55 8.94 -9.22
N ARG A 32 12.88 10.23 -9.47
CA ARG A 32 13.05 11.22 -8.38
C ARG A 32 11.77 11.43 -7.57
N ARG A 33 10.61 11.47 -8.21
CA ARG A 33 9.30 11.52 -7.52
C ARG A 33 9.06 10.26 -6.70
N GLY A 34 9.46 9.09 -7.21
CA GLY A 34 9.42 7.83 -6.48
C GLY A 34 10.27 7.85 -5.22
N LEU A 35 11.52 8.27 -5.35
CA LEU A 35 12.44 8.44 -4.22
C LEU A 35 11.86 9.38 -3.15
N ARG A 36 11.34 10.54 -3.58
CA ARG A 36 10.66 11.49 -2.69
C ARG A 36 9.49 10.86 -1.93
N ALA A 37 8.63 10.12 -2.62
CA ALA A 37 7.46 9.49 -1.99
C ALA A 37 7.86 8.42 -0.97
N MET A 38 8.87 7.61 -1.27
CA MET A 38 9.39 6.60 -0.34
C MET A 38 10.06 7.24 0.89
N MET A 39 10.90 8.26 0.70
CA MET A 39 11.52 8.99 1.79
C MET A 39 10.48 9.67 2.69
N LEU A 40 9.47 10.32 2.07
CA LEU A 40 8.37 10.96 2.81
C LEU A 40 7.61 9.93 3.64
N THR A 41 7.34 8.74 3.09
CA THR A 41 6.68 7.65 3.81
C THR A 41 7.47 7.26 5.05
N ARG A 42 8.78 7.02 4.93
CA ARG A 42 9.64 6.60 6.04
C ARG A 42 9.74 7.68 7.12
N ILE A 43 9.94 8.93 6.75
CA ILE A 43 10.02 10.06 7.68
C ILE A 43 8.69 10.25 8.41
N PHE A 44 7.57 10.13 7.71
CA PHE A 44 6.24 10.19 8.30
C PHE A 44 6.01 9.04 9.29
N ASP A 45 6.31 7.81 8.88
CA ASP A 45 6.21 6.61 9.73
C ASP A 45 7.01 6.77 11.03
N ASP A 46 8.26 7.24 10.94
CA ASP A 46 9.11 7.46 12.10
C ASP A 46 8.56 8.54 13.04
N ARG A 47 7.99 9.59 12.48
CA ARG A 47 7.37 10.67 13.27
C ARG A 47 6.14 10.18 14.00
N LEU A 48 5.25 9.45 13.31
CA LEU A 48 3.98 9.00 13.90
C LEU A 48 4.16 7.82 14.87
N PHE A 49 5.15 6.96 14.62
CA PHE A 49 5.54 5.93 15.59
C PHE A 49 6.03 6.56 16.91
N ARG A 50 6.83 7.64 16.84
CA ARG A 50 7.23 8.41 18.04
C ARG A 50 6.04 9.11 18.71
N ALA A 51 5.07 9.61 17.93
CA ALA A 51 3.84 10.20 18.47
C ALA A 51 3.02 9.18 19.25
N HIS A 52 2.95 7.92 18.78
CA HIS A 52 2.33 6.84 19.53
C HIS A 52 3.02 6.61 20.88
N ARG A 53 4.37 6.56 20.91
CA ARG A 53 5.15 6.44 22.16
C ARG A 53 4.91 7.58 23.14
N GLN A 54 4.44 8.74 22.64
CA GLN A 54 4.06 9.91 23.43
C GLN A 54 2.58 9.92 23.84
N GLY A 55 1.82 8.85 23.55
CA GLY A 55 0.40 8.75 23.85
C GLY A 55 -0.52 9.66 23.02
N LYS A 56 -0.04 10.17 21.86
CA LYS A 56 -0.81 11.08 20.98
C LYS A 56 -1.76 10.34 20.04
N THR A 57 -1.57 9.03 19.87
CA THR A 57 -2.43 8.14 19.09
C THR A 57 -2.50 6.78 19.77
N SER A 58 -3.57 6.05 19.53
CA SER A 58 -3.79 4.72 20.10
C SER A 58 -3.06 3.59 19.38
N PHE A 59 -2.72 3.78 18.09
CA PHE A 59 -2.23 2.71 17.24
C PHE A 59 -1.47 3.26 16.03
N TYR A 60 -0.40 2.57 15.61
CA TYR A 60 0.32 2.87 14.37
C TYR A 60 0.99 1.63 13.78
N MET A 61 1.16 1.62 12.47
CA MET A 61 1.91 0.59 11.73
C MET A 61 2.82 1.25 10.70
N LYS A 62 4.10 0.87 10.70
CA LYS A 62 5.09 1.40 9.75
C LYS A 62 5.09 0.58 8.46
N SER A 63 5.41 1.24 7.37
CA SER A 63 5.60 0.63 6.03
C SER A 63 7.05 0.28 5.72
N THR A 64 7.95 0.36 6.71
CA THR A 64 9.40 0.21 6.51
C THR A 64 9.75 -1.12 5.84
N GLY A 65 10.42 -1.03 4.68
CA GLY A 65 10.77 -2.13 3.80
C GLY A 65 9.84 -2.30 2.60
N GLU A 66 8.62 -1.75 2.65
CA GLU A 66 7.59 -1.89 1.61
C GLU A 66 7.30 -0.57 0.86
N GLU A 67 8.09 0.48 1.08
CA GLU A 67 7.79 1.83 0.56
C GLU A 67 7.76 1.90 -0.96
N ALA A 68 8.55 1.07 -1.66
CA ALA A 68 8.60 1.07 -3.12
C ALA A 68 7.28 0.63 -3.75
N ILE A 69 6.54 -0.27 -3.11
CA ILE A 69 5.37 -0.93 -3.68
C ILE A 69 4.28 0.09 -4.03
N GLY A 70 3.72 0.75 -3.03
CA GLY A 70 2.64 1.71 -3.26
C GLY A 70 3.08 2.91 -4.10
N ALA A 71 4.31 3.41 -3.89
CA ALA A 71 4.86 4.53 -4.64
C ALA A 71 4.97 4.21 -6.14
N ALA A 72 5.59 3.09 -6.52
CA ALA A 72 5.77 2.71 -7.91
C ALA A 72 4.43 2.43 -8.61
N GLN A 73 3.57 1.63 -7.98
CA GLN A 73 2.31 1.22 -8.59
C GLN A 73 1.35 2.38 -8.78
N SER A 74 1.31 3.34 -7.83
CA SER A 74 0.48 4.54 -7.97
C SER A 74 0.85 5.41 -9.18
N MET A 75 2.11 5.37 -9.62
CA MET A 75 2.59 6.14 -10.77
C MET A 75 2.25 5.51 -12.12
N MET A 76 1.97 4.19 -12.14
CA MET A 76 1.60 3.46 -13.35
C MET A 76 0.08 3.41 -13.58
N LEU A 77 -0.70 3.86 -12.60
CA LEU A 77 -2.16 3.84 -12.68
C LEU A 77 -2.74 5.24 -12.87
N GLY A 78 -3.78 5.32 -13.67
CA GLY A 78 -4.49 6.57 -13.99
C GLY A 78 -5.31 7.11 -12.81
N ALA A 79 -5.78 8.35 -12.94
CA ALA A 79 -6.61 9.00 -11.92
C ALA A 79 -7.98 8.32 -11.72
N GLY A 80 -8.48 7.63 -12.75
CA GLY A 80 -9.76 6.89 -12.70
C GLY A 80 -9.65 5.49 -12.11
N ASP A 81 -8.44 4.93 -12.04
CA ASP A 81 -8.20 3.60 -11.50
C ASP A 81 -8.36 3.57 -9.97
N MET A 82 -8.70 2.40 -9.42
CA MET A 82 -8.93 2.26 -7.99
C MET A 82 -7.99 1.25 -7.36
N CYS A 83 -7.28 1.70 -6.33
CA CYS A 83 -6.49 0.85 -5.44
C CYS A 83 -7.36 0.38 -4.26
N PHE A 84 -7.36 -0.92 -3.99
CA PHE A 84 -7.91 -1.55 -2.80
C PHE A 84 -6.76 -1.92 -1.86
N PRO A 85 -6.38 -1.01 -0.95
CA PRO A 85 -5.08 -1.02 -0.29
C PRO A 85 -4.98 -1.97 0.91
N THR A 86 -3.74 -2.22 1.34
CA THR A 86 -3.46 -2.61 2.72
C THR A 86 -3.10 -1.37 3.55
N TYR A 87 -3.07 -1.52 4.87
CA TYR A 87 -2.65 -0.47 5.81
C TYR A 87 -1.18 -0.03 5.62
N ARG A 88 -0.34 -0.84 4.91
CA ARG A 88 1.06 -0.47 4.59
C ARG A 88 1.21 0.19 3.22
N ALA A 89 0.14 0.40 2.49
CA ALA A 89 0.18 1.09 1.20
C ALA A 89 0.23 2.62 1.32
N LEU A 90 0.78 3.15 2.42
CA LEU A 90 0.86 4.59 2.69
C LEU A 90 1.64 5.34 1.59
N SER A 91 2.68 4.73 1.03
CA SER A 91 3.48 5.32 -0.03
C SER A 91 2.66 5.62 -1.32
N TRP A 92 1.54 4.94 -1.55
CA TRP A 92 0.57 5.31 -2.57
C TRP A 92 0.01 6.72 -2.37
N LEU A 93 -0.45 7.01 -1.15
CA LEU A 93 -1.01 8.33 -0.80
C LEU A 93 0.06 9.42 -0.86
N MET A 94 1.29 9.12 -0.43
CA MET A 94 2.42 10.04 -0.54
C MET A 94 2.75 10.36 -1.99
N ALA A 95 2.79 9.38 -2.87
CA ALA A 95 3.04 9.57 -4.30
C ALA A 95 1.91 10.34 -5.00
N ARG A 96 0.67 10.20 -4.54
CA ARG A 96 -0.52 10.91 -5.00
C ARG A 96 -0.73 12.27 -4.31
N GLN A 97 0.22 12.69 -3.45
CA GLN A 97 0.20 14.00 -2.75
C GLN A 97 -1.06 14.21 -1.89
N TYR A 98 -1.51 13.17 -1.20
CA TYR A 98 -2.58 13.31 -0.22
C TYR A 98 -2.16 14.27 0.90
N PRO A 99 -3.04 15.17 1.40
CA PRO A 99 -2.69 16.12 2.44
C PRO A 99 -2.20 15.43 3.72
N LEU A 100 -0.96 15.70 4.12
CA LEU A 100 -0.37 15.05 5.30
C LEU A 100 -1.12 15.38 6.59
N VAL A 101 -1.67 16.60 6.70
CA VAL A 101 -2.43 17.01 7.86
C VAL A 101 -3.67 16.15 8.07
N ASP A 102 -4.35 15.74 6.98
CA ASP A 102 -5.54 14.90 7.05
C ASP A 102 -5.18 13.46 7.54
N LEU A 103 -4.01 12.93 7.10
CA LEU A 103 -3.49 11.67 7.64
C LEU A 103 -3.25 11.77 9.14
N VAL A 104 -2.61 12.86 9.59
CA VAL A 104 -2.30 13.04 11.01
C VAL A 104 -3.58 13.26 11.83
N ASN A 105 -4.56 14.01 11.32
CA ASN A 105 -5.85 14.21 11.98
C ASN A 105 -6.56 12.86 12.23
N GLN A 106 -6.58 11.99 11.25
CA GLN A 106 -7.13 10.62 11.42
C GLN A 106 -6.31 9.81 12.44
N ILE A 107 -4.97 9.85 12.36
CA ILE A 107 -4.10 9.12 13.28
C ILE A 107 -4.29 9.61 14.72
N PHE A 108 -4.49 10.90 14.93
CA PHE A 108 -4.77 11.49 16.23
C PHE A 108 -6.22 11.35 16.67
N SER A 109 -7.10 10.90 15.80
CA SER A 109 -8.54 10.76 16.05
C SER A 109 -9.15 12.05 16.59
N ASN A 110 -8.77 13.19 16.01
CA ASN A 110 -9.26 14.51 16.41
C ASN A 110 -10.50 14.95 15.60
N GLU A 111 -11.07 16.11 15.92
CA GLU A 111 -12.30 16.61 15.29
C GLU A 111 -12.18 16.91 13.78
N CYS A 112 -10.95 17.08 13.28
CA CYS A 112 -10.66 17.24 11.85
C CYS A 112 -10.37 15.93 11.12
N ASP A 113 -10.57 14.75 11.75
CA ASP A 113 -10.46 13.47 11.08
C ASP A 113 -11.40 13.41 9.88
N PRO A 114 -10.91 13.24 8.63
CA PRO A 114 -11.75 13.16 7.44
C PRO A 114 -12.79 12.03 7.49
N LEU A 115 -12.52 10.98 8.28
CA LEU A 115 -13.40 9.83 8.46
C LEU A 115 -14.24 9.91 9.75
N LYS A 116 -14.12 11.01 10.48
CA LYS A 116 -14.96 11.31 11.66
C LYS A 116 -14.95 10.21 12.71
N GLY A 117 -13.79 9.61 12.96
CA GLY A 117 -13.61 8.52 13.93
C GLY A 117 -14.20 7.16 13.54
N ARG A 118 -14.66 6.99 12.28
CA ARG A 118 -15.28 5.73 11.82
C ARG A 118 -14.30 4.64 11.47
N GLN A 119 -12.99 4.96 11.40
CA GLN A 119 -11.93 4.04 11.08
C GLN A 119 -10.81 4.10 12.12
N LEU A 120 -10.04 3.02 12.25
CA LEU A 120 -8.81 3.03 13.04
C LEU A 120 -7.78 4.02 12.45
N PRO A 121 -6.80 4.47 13.26
CA PRO A 121 -5.87 5.54 12.88
C PRO A 121 -5.18 5.39 11.52
N ILE A 122 -4.92 4.16 11.07
CA ILE A 122 -4.19 3.91 9.81
C ILE A 122 -5.08 3.36 8.69
N LEU A 123 -6.37 3.19 8.92
CA LEU A 123 -7.31 2.66 7.93
C LEU A 123 -7.89 3.81 7.10
N TYR A 124 -7.10 4.30 6.15
CA TYR A 124 -7.46 5.47 5.34
C TYR A 124 -8.54 5.16 4.29
N SER A 125 -9.22 6.23 3.86
CA SER A 125 -10.11 6.24 2.70
C SER A 125 -9.92 7.55 1.94
N ALA A 126 -9.51 7.48 0.68
CA ALA A 126 -9.16 8.66 -0.11
C ALA A 126 -9.55 8.48 -1.59
N ARG A 127 -10.86 8.37 -1.84
CA ARG A 127 -11.42 8.07 -3.17
C ARG A 127 -10.89 8.99 -4.28
N LYS A 128 -10.73 10.29 -4.02
CA LYS A 128 -10.19 11.25 -4.99
C LYS A 128 -8.76 10.95 -5.43
N TYR A 129 -8.04 10.18 -4.62
CA TYR A 129 -6.66 9.76 -4.87
C TYR A 129 -6.55 8.32 -5.37
N GLY A 130 -7.69 7.73 -5.80
CA GLY A 130 -7.75 6.35 -6.26
C GLY A 130 -7.48 5.34 -5.14
N PHE A 131 -7.82 5.66 -3.88
CA PHE A 131 -7.55 4.84 -2.70
C PHE A 131 -8.88 4.48 -2.03
N TYR A 132 -9.29 3.22 -2.17
CA TYR A 132 -10.55 2.73 -1.61
C TYR A 132 -10.49 2.67 -0.09
N SER A 133 -11.66 2.65 0.54
CA SER A 133 -11.77 2.50 1.99
C SER A 133 -11.11 1.22 2.46
N LEU A 134 -10.17 1.34 3.39
CA LEU A 134 -9.42 0.20 3.89
C LEU A 134 -10.29 -0.60 4.87
N SER A 135 -10.33 -1.92 4.68
CA SER A 135 -10.97 -2.86 5.60
C SER A 135 -9.94 -3.54 6.50
N GLY A 136 -10.27 -3.77 7.76
CA GLY A 136 -9.49 -4.59 8.68
C GLY A 136 -9.57 -6.09 8.36
N ASN A 137 -10.60 -6.54 7.64
CA ASN A 137 -10.77 -7.93 7.25
C ASN A 137 -9.73 -8.32 6.18
N VAL A 138 -8.97 -9.36 6.44
CA VAL A 138 -8.02 -9.91 5.47
C VAL A 138 -8.79 -10.62 4.35
N GLY A 139 -8.29 -10.56 3.10
CA GLY A 139 -8.92 -11.21 1.94
C GLY A 139 -9.97 -10.38 1.21
N SER A 140 -10.90 -9.74 1.92
CA SER A 140 -12.06 -9.03 1.34
C SER A 140 -11.72 -8.02 0.22
N ARG A 141 -10.52 -7.45 0.26
CA ARG A 141 -10.06 -6.45 -0.74
C ARG A 141 -9.98 -7.01 -2.15
N PHE A 142 -9.60 -8.28 -2.29
CA PHE A 142 -9.54 -8.92 -3.60
C PHE A 142 -10.94 -9.06 -4.20
N GLY A 143 -11.92 -9.54 -3.42
CA GLY A 143 -13.30 -9.63 -3.85
C GLY A 143 -13.89 -8.26 -4.24
N HIS A 144 -13.63 -7.22 -3.43
CA HIS A 144 -14.06 -5.85 -3.74
C HIS A 144 -13.43 -5.31 -5.04
N ALA A 145 -12.12 -5.54 -5.23
CA ALA A 145 -11.41 -5.09 -6.44
C ALA A 145 -11.91 -5.79 -7.70
N VAL A 146 -12.12 -7.10 -7.62
CA VAL A 146 -12.65 -7.89 -8.74
C VAL A 146 -14.08 -7.43 -9.09
N GLY A 147 -14.95 -7.26 -8.11
CA GLY A 147 -16.32 -6.77 -8.35
C GLY A 147 -16.33 -5.35 -8.93
N TRP A 148 -15.45 -4.46 -8.46
CA TRP A 148 -15.31 -3.11 -9.02
C TRP A 148 -14.81 -3.16 -10.48
N ALA A 149 -13.81 -4.01 -10.77
CA ALA A 149 -13.28 -4.20 -12.11
C ALA A 149 -14.34 -4.81 -13.06
N MET A 150 -15.11 -5.80 -12.60
CA MET A 150 -16.24 -6.34 -13.35
C MET A 150 -17.27 -5.26 -13.71
N ALA A 151 -17.58 -4.35 -12.76
CA ALA A 151 -18.49 -3.23 -13.01
C ALA A 151 -17.91 -2.22 -14.03
N SER A 152 -16.60 -1.99 -14.03
CA SER A 152 -15.90 -1.18 -15.01
C SER A 152 -16.03 -1.80 -16.41
N ALA A 153 -15.70 -3.09 -16.54
CA ALA A 153 -15.86 -3.83 -17.80
C ALA A 153 -17.31 -3.83 -18.30
N TYR A 154 -18.29 -4.05 -17.42
CA TYR A 154 -19.72 -4.00 -17.77
C TYR A 154 -20.15 -2.65 -18.33
N ARG A 155 -19.52 -1.56 -17.88
CA ARG A 155 -19.78 -0.19 -18.36
C ARG A 155 -19.00 0.18 -19.61
N ASN A 156 -18.15 -0.70 -20.11
CA ASN A 156 -17.21 -0.45 -21.20
C ASN A 156 -16.30 0.76 -20.92
N ASP A 157 -15.88 0.94 -19.68
CA ASP A 157 -14.86 1.93 -19.34
C ASP A 157 -13.48 1.27 -19.21
N ASP A 158 -12.41 2.06 -19.32
CA ASP A 158 -11.02 1.60 -19.37
C ASP A 158 -10.34 1.55 -17.98
N ARG A 159 -11.10 1.84 -16.92
CA ARG A 159 -10.58 1.86 -15.56
C ARG A 159 -10.31 0.45 -15.07
N ILE A 160 -9.20 0.30 -14.36
CA ILE A 160 -8.78 -0.97 -13.77
C ILE A 160 -8.71 -0.89 -12.26
N ALA A 161 -8.80 -2.03 -11.59
CA ALA A 161 -8.59 -2.14 -10.16
C ALA A 161 -7.21 -2.71 -9.85
N LEU A 162 -6.58 -2.25 -8.76
CA LEU A 162 -5.42 -2.87 -8.16
C LEU A 162 -5.73 -3.18 -6.70
N ALA A 163 -5.39 -4.36 -6.21
CA ALA A 163 -5.62 -4.72 -4.82
C ALA A 163 -4.38 -5.35 -4.18
N TYR A 164 -4.25 -5.17 -2.86
CA TYR A 164 -3.18 -5.76 -2.06
C TYR A 164 -3.73 -6.68 -0.98
N ILE A 165 -3.06 -7.81 -0.81
CA ILE A 165 -3.15 -8.65 0.40
C ILE A 165 -1.75 -9.04 0.86
N GLY A 166 -1.61 -9.49 2.11
CA GLY A 166 -0.38 -10.14 2.58
C GLY A 166 -0.32 -11.62 2.16
N GLU A 167 0.86 -12.22 2.23
CA GLU A 167 1.09 -13.63 1.87
C GLU A 167 0.26 -14.59 2.73
N GLY A 168 0.15 -14.32 4.03
CA GLY A 168 -0.69 -15.14 4.93
C GLY A 168 -2.17 -15.16 4.53
N THR A 169 -2.66 -14.09 3.92
CA THR A 169 -4.04 -14.00 3.43
C THR A 169 -4.33 -14.95 2.27
N THR A 170 -3.32 -15.47 1.59
CA THR A 170 -3.52 -16.44 0.50
C THR A 170 -4.05 -17.79 0.98
N ALA A 171 -4.14 -18.01 2.30
CA ALA A 171 -4.79 -19.17 2.90
C ALA A 171 -6.30 -18.96 3.14
N GLU A 172 -6.82 -17.73 2.98
CA GLU A 172 -8.23 -17.42 3.18
C GLU A 172 -9.07 -17.78 1.94
N GLY A 173 -10.35 -18.17 2.17
CA GLY A 173 -11.30 -18.47 1.09
C GLY A 173 -11.48 -17.33 0.10
N ASP A 174 -11.54 -16.09 0.59
CA ASP A 174 -11.68 -14.87 -0.20
C ASP A 174 -10.63 -14.74 -1.32
N PHE A 175 -9.39 -15.20 -1.07
CA PHE A 175 -8.34 -15.23 -2.09
C PHE A 175 -8.73 -16.12 -3.26
N HIS A 176 -9.17 -17.33 -2.98
CA HIS A 176 -9.51 -18.34 -3.98
C HIS A 176 -10.75 -17.96 -4.78
N GLU A 177 -11.76 -17.44 -4.09
CA GLU A 177 -13.00 -16.95 -4.71
C GLU A 177 -12.72 -15.78 -5.66
N ALA A 178 -11.96 -14.79 -5.20
CA ALA A 178 -11.60 -13.63 -6.00
C ALA A 178 -10.83 -14.02 -7.28
N LEU A 179 -9.86 -14.94 -7.19
CA LEU A 179 -9.12 -15.42 -8.36
C LEU A 179 -10.03 -16.17 -9.34
N THR A 180 -10.97 -16.98 -8.83
CA THR A 180 -11.96 -17.68 -9.65
C THR A 180 -12.81 -16.67 -10.43
N PHE A 181 -13.40 -15.67 -9.75
CA PHE A 181 -14.20 -14.64 -10.41
C PHE A 181 -13.36 -13.80 -11.38
N ALA A 182 -12.15 -13.41 -11.01
CA ALA A 182 -11.26 -12.63 -11.87
C ALA A 182 -10.94 -13.37 -13.18
N SER A 183 -10.75 -14.68 -13.10
CA SER A 183 -10.51 -15.55 -14.25
C SER A 183 -11.75 -15.70 -15.14
N VAL A 184 -12.86 -16.15 -14.53
CA VAL A 184 -14.10 -16.47 -15.28
C VAL A 184 -14.67 -15.24 -16.00
N TYR A 185 -14.63 -14.07 -15.36
CA TYR A 185 -15.18 -12.83 -15.90
C TYR A 185 -14.14 -11.95 -16.60
N HIS A 186 -12.90 -12.41 -16.75
CA HIS A 186 -11.81 -11.62 -17.35
C HIS A 186 -11.70 -10.22 -16.74
N ALA A 187 -11.87 -10.12 -15.41
CA ALA A 187 -11.93 -8.85 -14.70
C ALA A 187 -10.63 -8.04 -14.93
N PRO A 188 -10.72 -6.76 -15.35
CA PRO A 188 -9.55 -5.93 -15.61
C PRO A 188 -8.91 -5.45 -14.29
N CYS A 189 -8.15 -6.32 -13.61
CA CYS A 189 -7.56 -6.03 -12.34
C CYS A 189 -6.13 -6.58 -12.18
N ILE A 190 -5.40 -5.97 -11.26
CA ILE A 190 -4.07 -6.39 -10.80
C ILE A 190 -4.22 -6.81 -9.35
N LEU A 191 -3.97 -8.08 -9.06
CA LEU A 191 -4.06 -8.65 -7.72
C LEU A 191 -2.65 -8.84 -7.18
N CYS A 192 -2.30 -8.17 -6.08
CA CYS A 192 -0.96 -8.14 -5.54
C CYS A 192 -0.90 -8.88 -4.19
N VAL A 193 0.00 -9.85 -4.08
CA VAL A 193 0.39 -10.49 -2.83
C VAL A 193 1.69 -9.83 -2.36
N THR A 194 1.62 -9.03 -1.31
CA THR A 194 2.81 -8.47 -0.66
C THR A 194 3.40 -9.55 0.25
N ASN A 195 4.38 -10.27 -0.30
CA ASN A 195 5.09 -11.30 0.43
C ASN A 195 6.24 -10.63 1.22
N ASN A 196 5.92 -10.14 2.40
CA ASN A 196 6.89 -9.49 3.29
C ASN A 196 7.46 -10.44 4.36
N GLN A 197 7.31 -11.75 4.16
CA GLN A 197 7.81 -12.87 4.95
C GLN A 197 7.07 -13.11 6.28
N TRP A 198 6.24 -12.18 6.77
CA TRP A 198 5.68 -12.27 8.10
C TRP A 198 4.22 -11.84 8.18
N ALA A 199 3.32 -12.79 8.33
CA ALA A 199 1.93 -12.55 8.69
C ALA A 199 1.82 -12.43 10.23
N ILE A 200 1.91 -11.19 10.75
CA ILE A 200 2.09 -10.87 12.18
C ILE A 200 3.36 -11.57 12.70
N SER A 201 3.23 -12.67 13.43
CA SER A 201 4.30 -13.49 13.98
C SER A 201 4.48 -14.85 13.24
N SER A 202 3.68 -15.08 12.19
CA SER A 202 3.75 -16.33 11.41
C SER A 202 4.61 -16.14 10.17
N PHE A 203 5.62 -16.98 10.01
CA PHE A 203 6.49 -16.96 8.82
C PHE A 203 5.75 -17.41 7.56
N SER A 204 6.13 -16.87 6.42
CA SER A 204 5.47 -17.09 5.12
C SER A 204 5.36 -18.57 4.69
N GLY A 205 6.26 -19.43 5.17
CA GLY A 205 6.22 -20.88 4.95
C GLY A 205 4.91 -21.52 5.39
N ILE A 206 4.30 -21.04 6.47
CA ILE A 206 3.01 -21.54 6.99
C ILE A 206 1.87 -21.37 5.97
N ALA A 207 1.94 -20.30 5.14
CA ALA A 207 0.99 -20.10 4.04
C ALA A 207 1.38 -20.81 2.73
N GLY A 208 2.38 -21.69 2.79
CA GLY A 208 2.87 -22.50 1.67
C GLY A 208 4.01 -21.85 0.89
N GLY A 209 4.66 -20.81 1.43
CA GLY A 209 5.79 -20.13 0.79
C GLY A 209 7.05 -20.98 0.65
N ASP A 210 7.19 -22.03 1.45
CA ASP A 210 8.32 -22.96 1.35
C ASP A 210 8.14 -23.99 0.21
N GLU A 211 6.89 -24.30 -0.16
CA GLU A 211 6.56 -25.30 -1.19
C GLU A 211 6.54 -24.70 -2.60
N THR A 212 6.11 -23.43 -2.71
CA THR A 212 5.98 -22.75 -4.00
C THR A 212 5.91 -21.23 -3.80
N THR A 213 6.09 -20.48 -4.91
CA THR A 213 5.89 -19.04 -4.88
C THR A 213 4.40 -18.70 -4.79
N PHE A 214 4.07 -17.55 -4.23
CA PHE A 214 2.66 -17.09 -4.19
C PHE A 214 2.17 -16.69 -5.58
N ALA A 215 3.05 -16.24 -6.47
CA ALA A 215 2.73 -15.98 -7.87
C ALA A 215 2.31 -17.27 -8.63
N ALA A 216 2.87 -18.42 -8.26
CA ALA A 216 2.53 -19.70 -8.89
C ALA A 216 1.10 -20.16 -8.59
N LYS A 217 0.48 -19.66 -7.51
CA LYS A 217 -0.94 -19.94 -7.22
C LYS A 217 -1.87 -19.46 -8.35
N ALA A 218 -1.46 -18.46 -9.14
CA ALA A 218 -2.23 -17.97 -10.32
C ALA A 218 -2.44 -19.04 -11.39
N ILE A 219 -1.52 -20.00 -11.51
CA ILE A 219 -1.56 -21.06 -12.54
C ILE A 219 -2.84 -21.89 -12.43
N ALA A 220 -3.28 -22.19 -11.19
CA ALA A 220 -4.48 -22.97 -10.95
C ALA A 220 -5.77 -22.30 -11.46
N TYR A 221 -5.75 -20.98 -11.65
CA TYR A 221 -6.88 -20.17 -12.12
C TYR A 221 -6.74 -19.72 -13.58
N GLY A 222 -5.67 -20.14 -14.26
CA GLY A 222 -5.44 -19.76 -15.67
C GLY A 222 -5.10 -18.29 -15.87
N ILE A 223 -4.69 -17.55 -14.82
CA ILE A 223 -4.25 -16.15 -14.90
C ILE A 223 -2.71 -16.07 -14.82
N PRO A 224 -2.08 -15.08 -15.46
CA PRO A 224 -0.64 -14.88 -15.36
C PRO A 224 -0.23 -14.57 -13.92
N GLY A 225 0.87 -15.20 -13.48
CA GLY A 225 1.57 -14.89 -12.24
C GLY A 225 2.92 -14.24 -12.51
N LEU A 226 3.27 -13.19 -11.81
CA LEU A 226 4.59 -12.55 -11.83
C LEU A 226 5.16 -12.52 -10.43
N ARG A 227 6.41 -12.96 -10.25
CA ARG A 227 7.16 -12.78 -9.00
C ARG A 227 8.15 -11.65 -9.18
N VAL A 228 7.99 -10.58 -8.41
CA VAL A 228 8.70 -9.30 -8.59
C VAL A 228 9.47 -8.95 -7.32
N ASP A 229 10.70 -8.48 -7.47
CA ASP A 229 11.47 -7.88 -6.39
C ASP A 229 10.75 -6.62 -5.87
N GLY A 230 10.11 -6.74 -4.70
CA GLY A 230 9.34 -5.67 -4.05
C GLY A 230 10.20 -4.55 -3.45
N ASN A 231 11.52 -4.70 -3.46
CA ASN A 231 12.50 -3.68 -3.09
C ASN A 231 13.12 -2.99 -4.32
N ASP A 232 12.75 -3.41 -5.53
CA ASP A 232 13.20 -2.86 -6.79
C ASP A 232 12.11 -1.97 -7.42
N PHE A 233 12.25 -0.66 -7.26
CA PHE A 233 11.28 0.31 -7.74
C PHE A 233 11.02 0.20 -9.26
N LEU A 234 12.07 -0.07 -10.06
CA LEU A 234 11.98 -0.19 -11.51
C LEU A 234 11.26 -1.48 -11.91
N ALA A 235 11.55 -2.59 -11.23
CA ALA A 235 10.88 -3.86 -11.48
C ALA A 235 9.37 -3.77 -11.19
N ILE A 236 8.99 -3.08 -10.10
CA ILE A 236 7.58 -2.85 -9.75
C ILE A 236 6.90 -1.99 -10.82
N LEU A 237 7.54 -0.89 -11.28
CA LEU A 237 7.01 -0.06 -12.37
C LEU A 237 6.74 -0.90 -13.62
N ALA A 238 7.73 -1.68 -14.07
CA ALA A 238 7.63 -2.48 -15.28
C ALA A 238 6.54 -3.56 -15.21
N ALA A 239 6.51 -4.32 -14.12
CA ALA A 239 5.51 -5.36 -13.91
C ALA A 239 4.08 -4.78 -13.81
N THR A 240 3.95 -3.63 -13.14
CA THR A 240 2.66 -2.93 -13.01
C THR A 240 2.19 -2.39 -14.36
N ALA A 241 3.08 -1.76 -15.14
CA ALA A 241 2.76 -1.26 -16.48
C ALA A 241 2.30 -2.41 -17.41
N TRP A 242 3.02 -3.53 -17.40
CA TRP A 242 2.65 -4.71 -18.18
C TRP A 242 1.29 -5.26 -17.77
N ALA A 243 1.02 -5.37 -16.47
CA ALA A 243 -0.24 -5.89 -15.97
C ALA A 243 -1.42 -4.92 -16.24
N ALA A 244 -1.17 -3.60 -16.15
CA ALA A 244 -2.17 -2.58 -16.46
C ALA A 244 -2.53 -2.57 -17.96
N GLU A 245 -1.54 -2.66 -18.84
CA GLU A 245 -1.76 -2.78 -20.29
C GLU A 245 -2.59 -4.03 -20.61
N ARG A 246 -2.24 -5.15 -19.99
CA ARG A 246 -2.98 -6.39 -20.14
C ARG A 246 -4.45 -6.25 -19.72
N ALA A 247 -4.69 -5.65 -18.55
CA ALA A 247 -6.04 -5.43 -18.04
C ALA A 247 -6.87 -4.53 -18.97
N ARG A 248 -6.30 -3.40 -19.43
CA ARG A 248 -6.97 -2.46 -20.36
C ARG A 248 -7.21 -3.06 -21.74
N SER A 249 -6.36 -3.98 -22.16
CA SER A 249 -6.51 -4.71 -23.45
C SER A 249 -7.50 -5.89 -23.35
N ASN A 250 -8.34 -5.94 -22.33
CA ASN A 250 -9.33 -6.99 -22.10
C ASN A 250 -8.74 -8.41 -22.04
N ARG A 251 -7.49 -8.53 -21.53
CA ARG A 251 -6.82 -9.84 -21.35
C ARG A 251 -6.97 -10.38 -19.92
N GLY A 252 -7.85 -9.76 -19.12
CA GLY A 252 -8.17 -10.18 -17.76
C GLY A 252 -7.10 -9.85 -16.70
N ALA A 253 -7.23 -10.48 -15.56
CA ALA A 253 -6.42 -10.23 -14.37
C ALA A 253 -4.97 -10.71 -14.48
N THR A 254 -4.13 -10.15 -13.61
CA THR A 254 -2.75 -10.61 -13.34
C THR A 254 -2.55 -10.71 -11.83
N LEU A 255 -1.95 -11.80 -11.35
CA LEU A 255 -1.46 -11.93 -9.98
C LEU A 255 0.02 -11.54 -9.92
N ILE A 256 0.37 -10.59 -9.04
CA ILE A 256 1.76 -10.18 -8.80
C ILE A 256 2.13 -10.51 -7.36
N GLU A 257 3.15 -11.37 -7.16
CA GLU A 257 3.82 -11.49 -5.88
C GLU A 257 4.92 -10.41 -5.80
N LEU A 258 4.81 -9.55 -4.81
CA LEU A 258 5.81 -8.54 -4.46
C LEU A 258 6.66 -9.09 -3.32
N TYR A 259 7.80 -9.70 -3.67
CA TYR A 259 8.70 -10.33 -2.72
C TYR A 259 9.56 -9.28 -2.03
N THR A 260 9.31 -9.06 -0.75
CA THR A 260 9.90 -7.98 0.04
C THR A 260 10.09 -8.41 1.49
N TYR A 261 10.38 -7.46 2.38
CA TYR A 261 10.60 -7.73 3.79
C TYR A 261 9.98 -6.65 4.69
N ARG A 262 9.19 -7.07 5.67
CA ARG A 262 8.68 -6.18 6.71
C ARG A 262 9.79 -5.86 7.73
N ALA A 263 10.49 -4.75 7.58
CA ALA A 263 11.63 -4.41 8.42
C ALA A 263 11.24 -3.97 9.84
N ALA A 264 10.05 -3.37 10.04
CA ALA A 264 9.53 -3.02 11.36
C ALA A 264 8.70 -4.14 11.99
N GLY A 265 8.30 -3.98 13.25
CA GLY A 265 7.27 -4.81 13.87
C GLY A 265 5.92 -4.72 13.12
N HIS A 266 5.02 -5.66 13.39
CA HIS A 266 3.71 -5.65 12.74
C HIS A 266 2.94 -4.37 13.01
N SER A 267 2.91 -3.95 14.27
CA SER A 267 2.27 -2.72 14.75
C SER A 267 2.96 -2.19 15.99
N THR A 268 2.45 -1.09 16.55
CA THR A 268 2.91 -0.56 17.84
C THR A 268 2.63 -1.45 19.05
N SER A 269 1.77 -2.47 18.87
CA SER A 269 1.45 -3.48 19.90
C SER A 269 2.26 -4.77 19.73
N ASP A 270 3.15 -4.85 18.72
CA ASP A 270 3.95 -6.03 18.39
C ASP A 270 5.38 -5.90 18.92
N ASP A 271 5.92 -7.02 19.41
CA ASP A 271 7.31 -7.19 19.77
C ASP A 271 7.96 -8.25 18.86
N PRO A 272 8.61 -7.86 17.77
CA PRO A 272 9.17 -8.80 16.79
C PRO A 272 10.31 -9.65 17.37
N THR A 273 10.95 -9.25 18.47
CA THR A 273 12.03 -10.02 19.09
C THR A 273 11.58 -11.36 19.67
N LYS A 274 10.26 -11.56 19.78
CA LYS A 274 9.67 -12.82 20.25
C LYS A 274 9.63 -13.91 19.19
N TYR A 275 9.74 -13.56 17.90
CA TYR A 275 9.57 -14.53 16.82
C TYR A 275 10.62 -14.44 15.69
N ARG A 276 11.47 -13.40 15.67
CA ARG A 276 12.55 -13.28 14.70
C ARG A 276 13.77 -12.56 15.27
N PRO A 277 14.98 -12.83 14.74
CA PRO A 277 16.20 -12.12 15.11
C PRO A 277 16.11 -10.62 14.79
N ALA A 278 16.71 -9.77 15.63
CA ALA A 278 16.71 -8.32 15.41
C ALA A 278 17.53 -7.91 14.17
N GLU A 279 18.50 -8.72 13.79
CA GLU A 279 19.40 -8.49 12.66
C GLU A 279 18.79 -8.85 11.30
N GLU A 280 17.75 -9.68 11.28
CA GLU A 280 17.14 -10.19 10.03
C GLU A 280 16.76 -9.08 9.03
N PRO A 281 16.19 -7.93 9.45
CA PRO A 281 15.92 -6.82 8.51
C PRO A 281 17.18 -6.21 7.88
N LEU A 282 18.31 -6.26 8.57
CA LEU A 282 19.57 -5.65 8.13
C LEU A 282 20.30 -6.51 7.09
N ILE A 283 20.08 -7.82 7.13
CA ILE A 283 20.70 -8.80 6.24
C ILE A 283 19.77 -9.24 5.11
N TRP A 284 18.63 -8.58 4.94
CA TRP A 284 17.69 -8.91 3.86
C TRP A 284 18.38 -8.78 2.49
N PRO A 285 18.43 -9.86 1.69
CA PRO A 285 19.30 -9.92 0.50
C PRO A 285 18.88 -8.95 -0.62
N LEU A 286 17.63 -8.49 -0.63
CA LEU A 286 17.17 -7.51 -1.63
C LEU A 286 17.43 -6.06 -1.21
N GLY A 287 17.89 -5.84 0.02
CA GLY A 287 18.30 -4.53 0.52
C GLY A 287 17.15 -3.55 0.79
N ASP A 288 17.51 -2.31 1.11
CA ASP A 288 16.58 -1.23 1.39
C ASP A 288 16.07 -0.57 0.10
N PRO A 289 14.76 -0.46 -0.14
CA PRO A 289 14.22 0.07 -1.40
C PRO A 289 14.58 1.53 -1.65
N ILE A 290 14.71 2.35 -0.61
CA ILE A 290 15.10 3.77 -0.73
C ILE A 290 16.56 3.87 -1.14
N ALA A 291 17.45 3.11 -0.48
CA ALA A 291 18.86 3.09 -0.80
C ALA A 291 19.10 2.63 -2.24
N ARG A 292 18.45 1.55 -2.67
CA ARG A 292 18.59 1.02 -4.04
C ARG A 292 18.17 2.02 -5.11
N LEU A 293 17.03 2.69 -4.96
CA LEU A 293 16.61 3.69 -5.95
C LEU A 293 17.51 4.94 -5.90
N ARG A 294 17.93 5.39 -4.72
CA ARG A 294 18.91 6.48 -4.57
C ARG A 294 20.20 6.16 -5.30
N ASP A 295 20.74 4.98 -5.07
CA ASP A 295 22.05 4.58 -5.61
C ASP A 295 21.96 4.39 -7.13
N HIS A 296 20.86 3.87 -7.65
CA HIS A 296 20.58 3.87 -9.09
C HIS A 296 20.57 5.28 -9.70
N LEU A 297 19.92 6.24 -9.06
CA LEU A 297 19.88 7.61 -9.51
C LEU A 297 21.27 8.28 -9.45
N VAL A 298 22.11 7.90 -8.48
CA VAL A 298 23.48 8.39 -8.37
C VAL A 298 24.34 7.83 -9.52
N VAL A 299 24.32 6.53 -9.76
CA VAL A 299 25.13 5.93 -10.84
C VAL A 299 24.68 6.37 -12.24
N SER A 300 23.41 6.74 -12.38
CA SER A 300 22.87 7.33 -13.62
C SER A 300 23.14 8.84 -13.78
N GLY A 301 23.78 9.50 -12.80
CA GLY A 301 24.09 10.92 -12.83
C GLY A 301 22.89 11.85 -12.54
N GLU A 302 21.77 11.28 -12.11
CA GLU A 302 20.51 12.00 -11.87
C GLU A 302 20.33 12.48 -10.43
N TRP A 303 21.22 12.07 -9.51
CA TRP A 303 21.17 12.36 -8.08
C TRP A 303 22.55 12.47 -7.46
N ASP A 304 22.63 13.14 -6.30
CA ASP A 304 23.85 13.28 -5.52
C ASP A 304 23.53 13.42 -4.02
N GLY A 305 24.58 13.37 -3.19
CA GLY A 305 24.45 13.46 -1.74
C GLY A 305 23.91 14.81 -1.25
N ALA A 306 24.22 15.92 -1.92
CA ALA A 306 23.73 17.24 -1.53
C ALA A 306 22.22 17.37 -1.78
N ARG A 307 21.75 16.93 -2.94
CA ARG A 307 20.31 16.86 -3.26
C ARG A 307 19.57 15.96 -2.29
N HIS A 308 20.18 14.83 -1.90
CA HIS A 308 19.57 13.90 -0.94
C HIS A 308 19.38 14.54 0.42
N ALA A 309 20.41 15.18 0.97
CA ALA A 309 20.34 15.88 2.25
C ALA A 309 19.31 17.03 2.23
N THR A 310 19.31 17.84 1.17
CA THR A 310 18.33 18.91 0.99
C THR A 310 16.89 18.38 0.98
N LEU A 311 16.64 17.29 0.24
CA LEU A 311 15.33 16.67 0.20
C LEU A 311 14.91 16.11 1.57
N GLU A 312 15.82 15.46 2.28
CA GLU A 312 15.54 14.91 3.61
C GLU A 312 15.14 16.02 4.60
N GLU A 313 15.90 17.13 4.63
CA GLU A 313 15.58 18.28 5.48
C GLU A 313 14.22 18.89 5.15
N GLU A 314 13.89 19.05 3.86
CA GLU A 314 12.61 19.54 3.39
C GLU A 314 11.47 18.63 3.85
N LEU A 315 11.62 17.31 3.69
CA LEU A 315 10.59 16.34 4.06
C LEU A 315 10.37 16.28 5.58
N ILE A 316 11.45 16.36 6.37
CA ILE A 316 11.37 16.45 7.83
C ILE A 316 10.60 17.70 8.26
N ALA A 317 10.90 18.85 7.64
CA ALA A 317 10.20 20.09 7.92
C ALA A 317 8.71 20.01 7.56
N THR A 318 8.38 19.41 6.41
CA THR A 318 7.02 19.21 5.91
C THR A 318 6.19 18.32 6.87
N VAL A 319 6.74 17.17 7.27
CA VAL A 319 6.07 16.26 8.21
C VAL A 319 5.91 16.91 9.59
N ARG A 320 6.91 17.67 10.04
CA ARG A 320 6.84 18.42 11.31
C ARG A 320 5.74 19.47 11.27
N ALA A 321 5.60 20.22 10.18
CA ALA A 321 4.56 21.23 10.01
C ALA A 321 3.17 20.60 10.07
N ALA A 322 2.89 19.57 9.28
CA ALA A 322 1.63 18.85 9.28
C ALA A 322 1.27 18.26 10.67
N THR A 323 2.28 17.69 11.35
CA THR A 323 2.08 17.15 12.71
C THR A 323 1.72 18.23 13.70
N LYS A 324 2.41 19.40 13.66
CA LYS A 324 2.12 20.53 14.55
C LYS A 324 0.74 21.14 14.31
N GLU A 325 0.31 21.19 13.05
CA GLU A 325 -1.02 21.68 12.67
C GLU A 325 -2.10 20.79 13.27
N ALA A 326 -2.02 19.48 13.08
CA ALA A 326 -2.96 18.53 13.66
C ALA A 326 -2.92 18.53 15.21
N GLU A 327 -1.74 18.71 15.83
CA GLU A 327 -1.61 18.84 17.29
C GLU A 327 -2.34 20.06 17.87
N ARG A 328 -2.47 21.15 17.10
CA ARG A 328 -3.26 22.34 17.52
C ARG A 328 -4.75 22.05 17.58
N VAL A 329 -5.23 21.20 16.68
CA VAL A 329 -6.63 20.72 16.72
C VAL A 329 -6.84 19.82 17.94
N GLY A 330 -5.98 18.85 18.15
CA GLY A 330 -6.02 17.95 19.27
C GLY A 330 -5.30 16.62 18.99
N THR A 331 -5.05 15.90 20.06
CA THR A 331 -4.52 14.51 20.02
C THR A 331 -5.52 13.57 20.67
N LEU A 332 -5.28 12.27 20.64
CA LEU A 332 -6.17 11.25 21.18
C LEU A 332 -6.81 11.65 22.53
N GLY A 333 -8.13 11.66 22.56
CA GLY A 333 -8.92 11.97 23.75
C GLY A 333 -9.03 13.44 24.15
N LYS A 334 -8.33 14.37 23.46
CA LYS A 334 -8.38 15.81 23.77
C LYS A 334 -9.38 16.59 22.92
N SER A 335 -9.70 16.11 21.74
CA SER A 335 -10.69 16.69 20.84
C SER A 335 -11.47 15.54 20.21
N LYS A 336 -12.78 15.62 20.20
CA LYS A 336 -13.66 14.56 19.69
C LYS A 336 -14.74 15.15 18.80
N PRO A 337 -15.08 14.50 17.68
CA PRO A 337 -16.25 14.86 16.90
C PRO A 337 -17.51 14.85 17.77
N PRO A 338 -18.50 15.70 17.50
CA PRO A 338 -19.80 15.60 18.13
C PRO A 338 -20.43 14.21 17.90
N VAL A 339 -21.12 13.66 18.89
CA VAL A 339 -21.74 12.34 18.79
C VAL A 339 -22.76 12.29 17.65
N SER A 340 -23.46 13.40 17.38
CA SER A 340 -24.42 13.52 16.27
C SER A 340 -23.80 13.23 14.90
N GLU A 341 -22.50 13.43 14.72
CA GLU A 341 -21.80 13.13 13.44
C GLU A 341 -21.80 11.63 13.08
N MET A 342 -22.05 10.75 14.05
CA MET A 342 -22.15 9.29 13.75
C MET A 342 -23.27 8.97 12.75
N PHE A 343 -24.28 9.82 12.65
CA PHE A 343 -25.43 9.68 11.74
C PHE A 343 -25.26 10.38 10.39
N GLU A 344 -24.17 11.14 10.20
CA GLU A 344 -23.97 12.00 9.05
C GLU A 344 -22.95 11.41 8.06
N GLY A 345 -23.12 11.72 6.76
CA GLY A 345 -22.13 11.42 5.72
C GLY A 345 -21.97 9.94 5.34
N VAL A 346 -22.81 9.02 5.84
CA VAL A 346 -22.80 7.58 5.47
C VAL A 346 -23.71 7.37 4.26
N PHE A 347 -24.90 7.93 4.27
CA PHE A 347 -25.87 7.85 3.18
C PHE A 347 -26.22 9.25 2.68
N LYS A 348 -26.70 9.35 1.45
CA LYS A 348 -27.20 10.62 0.89
C LYS A 348 -28.37 11.17 1.71
N ALA A 349 -29.22 10.29 2.21
CA ALA A 349 -30.26 10.60 3.17
C ALA A 349 -30.30 9.45 4.21
N PRO A 350 -30.41 9.75 5.51
CA PRO A 350 -30.52 8.71 6.52
C PRO A 350 -31.81 7.91 6.35
N ASP A 351 -31.77 6.60 6.58
CA ASP A 351 -32.96 5.77 6.64
C ASP A 351 -33.74 6.04 7.96
N TRP A 352 -34.94 5.48 8.03
CA TRP A 352 -35.81 5.71 9.18
C TRP A 352 -35.19 5.22 10.50
N ARG A 353 -34.38 4.15 10.47
CA ARG A 353 -33.73 3.59 11.66
C ARG A 353 -32.65 4.54 12.20
N LEU A 354 -31.85 5.12 11.32
CA LEU A 354 -30.85 6.14 11.70
C LEU A 354 -31.51 7.40 12.26
N VAL A 355 -32.64 7.79 11.69
CA VAL A 355 -33.43 8.95 12.22
C VAL A 355 -33.96 8.64 13.61
N GLU A 356 -34.48 7.45 13.86
CA GLU A 356 -34.99 7.02 15.16
C GLU A 356 -33.87 6.94 16.20
N GLN A 357 -32.75 6.27 15.89
CA GLN A 357 -31.58 6.18 16.75
C GLN A 357 -31.01 7.56 17.10
N ARG A 358 -31.02 8.50 16.15
CA ARG A 358 -30.61 9.88 16.42
C ARG A 358 -31.52 10.55 17.42
N ARG A 359 -32.85 10.40 17.29
CA ARG A 359 -33.82 10.97 18.24
C ARG A 359 -33.65 10.39 19.65
N GLU A 360 -33.43 9.08 19.76
CA GLU A 360 -33.17 8.44 21.05
C GLU A 360 -31.88 8.96 21.71
N LEU A 361 -30.86 9.29 20.92
CA LEU A 361 -29.61 9.82 21.45
C LEU A 361 -29.72 11.29 21.89
N GLU A 362 -30.58 12.09 21.23
CA GLU A 362 -30.79 13.52 21.50
C GLU A 362 -31.84 13.73 22.59
N SER A 363 -32.60 12.70 23.02
CA SER A 363 -33.60 12.74 24.11
C SER A 363 -32.95 12.54 25.47
#